data_f8bf30d9a78b5a247b30a8be66da1a94
#
_entry.id   f8bf30d9a78b5a247b30a8be66da1a94
#
_cell.length_a   1.000
_cell.length_b   1.000
_cell.length_c   1.000
_cell.angle_alpha   90.00
_cell.angle_beta   90.00
_cell.angle_gamma   90.00
#
_symmetry.space_group_name_H-M   'P 1'
#
loop_
_entity.id
_entity.type
_entity.pdbx_description
1 polymer ?
#
loop_
_entity_poly.entity_id
_entity_poly.type
_entity_poly.pdbx_seq_one_letter_code
_entity_poly.pdbx_strand_id
1 'polypeptide(L)'
;MDVRLIGWAGVELRDGGSSLVIDPLSDAGAVWAWAGDRAESVPLPAVIPAEPGAAAGLVTHLHRDHADGPALAAALARGAPILEPAPFGGGGLEEAALTVADRELAETGLRRQTLTAWERVEIDGWSITALPAADGPGDPQVSWLVTRGGATVVHAGDTLVHGWWWRVAERAQAPIDVAFLPVNGAHVDFPHRRPASPLRAAMNAEEAFTAATTMRARQLVPMHYGAYHFPPVYVPDPDPVGELRALGADPLVPGLGEWFTP
;
A
#
# COMPACT_ATOMS: atom_id res chain seq x y z
N MET A 1 -18.81 7.34 2.46
CA MET A 1 -17.33 7.32 2.58
C MET A 1 -16.75 8.08 1.41
N ASP A 2 -15.80 8.96 1.64
CA ASP A 2 -14.98 9.56 0.59
C ASP A 2 -13.56 9.01 0.69
N VAL A 3 -12.86 8.96 -0.43
CA VAL A 3 -11.50 8.43 -0.53
C VAL A 3 -10.62 9.36 -1.36
N ARG A 4 -9.32 9.39 -1.09
CA ARG A 4 -8.32 10.08 -1.93
C ARG A 4 -6.96 9.42 -1.91
N LEU A 5 -6.22 9.56 -3.01
CA LEU A 5 -4.78 9.27 -3.04
C LEU A 5 -4.00 10.46 -2.48
N ILE A 6 -3.07 10.20 -1.58
CA ILE A 6 -2.16 11.21 -1.01
C ILE A 6 -0.71 11.03 -1.50
N GLY A 7 -0.53 10.15 -2.48
CA GLY A 7 0.72 9.91 -3.20
C GLY A 7 1.26 8.50 -3.03
N TRP A 8 1.98 8.02 -4.02
CA TRP A 8 2.55 6.67 -4.11
C TRP A 8 1.51 5.58 -3.84
N ALA A 9 1.53 4.97 -2.63
CA ALA A 9 0.52 4.04 -2.14
C ALA A 9 -0.36 4.66 -1.03
N GLY A 10 -0.12 5.92 -0.66
CA GLY A 10 -0.83 6.59 0.42
C GLY A 10 -2.29 6.84 0.07
N VAL A 11 -3.21 6.38 0.93
CA VAL A 11 -4.66 6.56 0.78
C VAL A 11 -5.25 7.10 2.07
N GLU A 12 -6.19 8.02 1.95
CA GLU A 12 -6.99 8.50 3.07
C GLU A 12 -8.47 8.23 2.82
N LEU A 13 -9.14 7.73 3.85
CA LEU A 13 -10.56 7.44 3.85
C LEU A 13 -11.25 8.31 4.90
N ARG A 14 -12.43 8.87 4.60
CA ARG A 14 -13.23 9.60 5.59
C ARG A 14 -14.71 9.29 5.48
N ASP A 15 -15.38 9.26 6.61
CA ASP A 15 -16.84 9.12 6.69
C ASP A 15 -17.37 9.56 8.05
N GLY A 16 -18.41 10.40 8.06
CA GLY A 16 -19.08 10.79 9.29
C GLY A 16 -18.21 11.51 10.33
N GLY A 17 -17.18 12.24 9.91
CA GLY A 17 -16.25 12.94 10.81
C GLY A 17 -15.13 12.07 11.37
N SER A 18 -15.00 10.82 10.93
CA SER A 18 -13.91 9.90 11.23
C SER A 18 -13.09 9.61 9.98
N SER A 19 -11.80 9.38 10.12
CA SER A 19 -10.91 9.05 9.00
C SER A 19 -9.95 7.91 9.33
N LEU A 20 -9.42 7.28 8.31
CA LEU A 20 -8.31 6.33 8.34
C LEU A 20 -7.24 6.77 7.34
N VAL A 21 -6.01 6.42 7.60
CA VAL A 21 -4.90 6.60 6.67
C VAL A 21 -4.21 5.26 6.42
N ILE A 22 -3.86 4.98 5.18
CA ILE A 22 -3.18 3.75 4.75
C ILE A 22 -1.88 4.15 4.06
N ASP A 23 -0.75 3.58 4.47
CA ASP A 23 0.59 3.74 3.89
C ASP A 23 0.96 5.22 3.55
N PRO A 24 0.76 6.19 4.47
CA PRO A 24 1.13 7.57 4.20
C PRO A 24 2.65 7.71 4.08
N LEU A 25 3.09 8.54 3.14
CA LEU A 25 4.51 8.83 2.91
C LEU A 25 4.73 10.35 3.00
N SER A 26 5.73 10.78 3.77
CA SER A 26 6.11 12.18 3.92
C SER A 26 7.45 12.51 3.26
N ASP A 27 8.39 11.57 3.25
CA ASP A 27 9.72 11.72 2.65
C ASP A 27 10.01 10.60 1.64
N ALA A 28 9.61 10.83 0.40
CA ALA A 28 9.87 9.89 -0.70
C ALA A 28 11.37 9.71 -0.99
N GLY A 29 12.21 10.70 -0.69
CA GLY A 29 13.65 10.62 -0.89
C GLY A 29 14.35 9.67 0.08
N ALA A 30 13.83 9.56 1.29
CA ALA A 30 14.37 8.68 2.32
C ALA A 30 14.38 7.20 1.92
N VAL A 31 13.47 6.78 1.04
CA VAL A 31 13.41 5.41 0.50
C VAL A 31 14.73 5.00 -0.17
N TRP A 32 15.37 5.92 -0.87
CA TRP A 32 16.61 5.68 -1.63
C TRP A 32 17.87 6.24 -0.97
N ALA A 33 17.80 6.75 0.26
CA ALA A 33 18.94 7.35 0.95
C ALA A 33 20.19 6.45 1.02
N TRP A 34 20.00 5.13 1.02
CA TRP A 34 21.09 4.15 0.96
C TRP A 34 21.91 4.17 -0.33
N ALA A 35 21.36 4.73 -1.43
CA ALA A 35 22.05 4.80 -2.72
C ALA A 35 23.07 5.98 -2.80
N GLY A 36 23.16 6.81 -1.75
CA GLY A 36 24.06 7.95 -1.71
C GLY A 36 23.79 8.95 -2.83
N ASP A 37 24.83 9.49 -3.47
CA ASP A 37 24.70 10.50 -4.55
C ASP A 37 23.84 10.03 -5.72
N ARG A 38 23.71 8.72 -5.94
CA ARG A 38 22.84 8.15 -6.97
C ARG A 38 21.35 8.34 -6.69
N ALA A 39 20.97 8.52 -5.42
CA ALA A 39 19.58 8.76 -5.03
C ALA A 39 19.03 10.06 -5.62
N GLU A 40 19.88 11.07 -5.85
CA GLU A 40 19.48 12.37 -6.41
C GLU A 40 18.91 12.26 -7.83
N SER A 41 19.25 11.20 -8.58
CA SER A 41 18.77 10.97 -9.93
C SER A 41 17.49 10.15 -10.01
N VAL A 42 16.98 9.64 -8.88
CA VAL A 42 15.78 8.80 -8.85
C VAL A 42 14.53 9.68 -8.90
N PRO A 43 13.62 9.47 -9.87
CA PRO A 43 12.35 10.19 -9.89
C PRO A 43 11.55 9.87 -8.63
N LEU A 44 11.15 10.90 -7.89
CA LEU A 44 10.37 10.73 -6.66
C LEU A 44 8.88 10.93 -6.94
N PRO A 45 7.99 10.18 -6.26
CA PRO A 45 6.56 10.43 -6.34
C PRO A 45 6.20 11.76 -5.65
N ALA A 46 5.22 12.45 -6.19
CA ALA A 46 4.58 13.54 -5.47
C ALA A 46 3.74 12.98 -4.33
N VAL A 47 3.90 13.55 -3.14
CA VAL A 47 3.17 13.18 -1.93
C VAL A 47 2.59 14.42 -1.25
N ILE A 48 1.45 14.27 -0.59
CA ILE A 48 0.85 15.30 0.27
C ILE A 48 0.56 14.70 1.64
N PRO A 49 0.57 15.49 2.71
CA PRO A 49 0.25 15.00 4.04
C PRO A 49 -1.22 14.56 4.13
N ALA A 50 -1.48 13.52 4.93
CA ALA A 50 -2.83 13.20 5.37
C ALA A 50 -3.38 14.29 6.29
N GLU A 51 -4.71 14.42 6.37
CA GLU A 51 -5.34 15.28 7.34
C GLU A 51 -5.14 14.72 8.77
N PRO A 52 -4.81 15.55 9.76
CA PRO A 52 -4.60 15.09 11.12
C PRO A 52 -5.92 14.64 11.77
N GLY A 53 -5.84 13.65 12.65
CA GLY A 53 -6.98 13.18 13.43
C GLY A 53 -7.53 11.83 13.02
N ALA A 54 -6.81 11.06 12.21
CA ALA A 54 -7.23 9.73 11.80
C ALA A 54 -7.39 8.76 13.00
N ALA A 55 -8.46 7.99 13.00
CA ALA A 55 -8.80 7.02 14.05
C ALA A 55 -7.87 5.81 14.07
N ALA A 56 -7.24 5.47 12.96
CA ALA A 56 -6.18 4.48 12.86
C ALA A 56 -5.30 4.73 11.62
N GLY A 57 -4.05 4.29 11.70
CA GLY A 57 -3.13 4.12 10.58
C GLY A 57 -3.03 2.65 10.21
N LEU A 58 -3.02 2.36 8.93
CA LEU A 58 -2.91 1.01 8.40
C LEU A 58 -1.60 0.93 7.61
N VAL A 59 -0.75 -0.02 7.96
CA VAL A 59 0.53 -0.27 7.28
C VAL A 59 0.43 -1.63 6.61
N THR A 60 0.62 -1.68 5.29
CA THR A 60 0.55 -2.95 4.56
C THR A 60 1.78 -3.81 4.81
N HIS A 61 2.95 -3.23 4.90
CA HIS A 61 4.22 -3.89 5.20
C HIS A 61 5.29 -2.87 5.61
N LEU A 62 6.45 -3.35 6.07
CA LEU A 62 7.49 -2.51 6.67
C LEU A 62 8.54 -2.01 5.66
N HIS A 63 8.25 -1.93 4.37
CA HIS A 63 9.08 -1.17 3.45
C HIS A 63 8.92 0.33 3.71
N ARG A 64 9.98 1.08 3.50
CA ARG A 64 10.07 2.49 3.90
C ARG A 64 9.12 3.41 3.15
N ASP A 65 8.69 3.02 1.98
CA ASP A 65 7.70 3.73 1.16
C ASP A 65 6.24 3.44 1.54
N HIS A 66 6.01 2.57 2.56
CA HIS A 66 4.70 2.23 3.11
C HIS A 66 4.62 2.48 4.63
N ALA A 67 5.74 2.41 5.34
CA ALA A 67 5.81 2.49 6.79
C ALA A 67 6.60 3.74 7.25
N ASP A 68 6.08 4.93 6.94
CA ASP A 68 6.66 6.22 7.33
C ASP A 68 6.14 6.62 8.73
N GLY A 69 6.98 6.43 9.76
CA GLY A 69 6.65 6.78 11.15
C GLY A 69 6.26 8.24 11.35
N PRO A 70 7.04 9.23 10.88
CA PRO A 70 6.69 10.63 10.89
C PRO A 70 5.34 10.97 10.24
N ALA A 71 5.05 10.40 9.06
CA ALA A 71 3.77 10.62 8.38
C ALA A 71 2.59 10.08 9.20
N LEU A 72 2.71 8.88 9.76
CA LEU A 72 1.71 8.28 10.64
C LEU A 72 1.53 9.09 11.91
N ALA A 73 2.61 9.54 12.54
CA ALA A 73 2.53 10.36 13.76
C ALA A 73 1.83 11.70 13.53
N ALA A 74 2.01 12.30 12.35
CA ALA A 74 1.34 13.54 11.98
C ALA A 74 -0.16 13.34 11.66
N ALA A 75 -0.53 12.18 11.10
CA ALA A 75 -1.89 11.88 10.67
C ALA A 75 -2.80 11.41 11.80
N LEU A 76 -2.27 10.67 12.80
CA LEU A 76 -3.09 9.97 13.76
C LEU A 76 -3.62 10.85 14.88
N ALA A 77 -4.86 10.60 15.29
CA ALA A 77 -5.40 11.15 16.52
C ALA A 77 -4.64 10.62 17.75
N ARG A 78 -4.66 11.38 18.84
CA ARG A 78 -4.00 10.94 20.07
C ARG A 78 -4.52 9.61 20.56
N GLY A 79 -3.65 8.62 20.67
CA GLY A 79 -3.97 7.26 21.13
C GLY A 79 -4.56 6.34 20.06
N ALA A 80 -4.70 6.81 18.83
CA ALA A 80 -5.06 5.97 17.70
C ALA A 80 -3.99 4.92 17.43
N PRO A 81 -4.35 3.69 17.03
CA PRO A 81 -3.40 2.64 16.77
C PRO A 81 -2.84 2.70 15.35
N ILE A 82 -1.65 2.12 15.16
CA ILE A 82 -1.19 1.58 13.89
C ILE A 82 -1.59 0.11 13.83
N LEU A 83 -2.21 -0.32 12.73
CA LEU A 83 -2.44 -1.72 12.39
C LEU A 83 -1.40 -2.14 11.36
N GLU A 84 -0.74 -3.27 11.58
CA GLU A 84 0.38 -3.73 10.76
C GLU A 84 0.43 -5.26 10.67
N PRO A 85 1.14 -5.85 9.67
CA PRO A 85 1.35 -7.29 9.62
C PRO A 85 2.25 -7.76 10.76
N ALA A 86 2.23 -9.08 11.01
CA ALA A 86 3.15 -9.71 11.94
C ALA A 86 4.61 -9.44 11.53
N PRO A 87 5.50 -9.09 12.46
CA PRO A 87 6.90 -8.87 12.15
C PRO A 87 7.55 -10.13 11.58
N PHE A 88 8.56 -9.95 10.74
CA PHE A 88 9.34 -11.04 10.22
C PHE A 88 10.21 -11.67 11.32
N GLY A 89 10.17 -12.99 11.40
CA GLY A 89 10.94 -13.77 12.39
C GLY A 89 12.19 -14.43 11.81
N GLY A 90 12.76 -13.87 10.74
CA GLY A 90 13.97 -14.35 10.10
C GLY A 90 15.21 -13.57 10.51
N GLY A 91 16.36 -13.96 10.04
CA GLY A 91 17.63 -13.23 10.22
C GLY A 91 18.26 -12.88 8.88
N GLY A 92 19.13 -11.88 8.87
CA GLY A 92 19.95 -11.53 7.72
C GLY A 92 19.79 -10.09 7.24
N LEU A 93 20.24 -9.82 6.00
CA LEU A 93 20.27 -8.47 5.44
C LEU A 93 18.87 -7.86 5.25
N GLU A 94 17.88 -8.69 5.07
CA GLU A 94 16.49 -8.32 4.89
C GLU A 94 15.85 -7.79 6.16
N GLU A 95 16.05 -8.49 7.26
CA GLU A 95 15.68 -8.00 8.59
C GLU A 95 16.30 -6.63 8.87
N ALA A 96 17.53 -6.39 8.39
CA ALA A 96 18.18 -5.09 8.52
C ALA A 96 17.45 -3.98 7.72
N ALA A 97 16.94 -4.28 6.53
CA ALA A 97 16.19 -3.32 5.72
C ALA A 97 14.83 -2.96 6.37
N LEU A 98 14.11 -3.95 6.88
CA LEU A 98 12.85 -3.75 7.60
C LEU A 98 13.03 -3.08 8.95
N THR A 99 14.17 -3.32 9.62
CA THR A 99 14.49 -2.77 10.94
C THR A 99 14.53 -1.24 10.95
N VAL A 100 14.81 -0.59 9.83
CA VAL A 100 14.80 0.88 9.75
C VAL A 100 13.40 1.42 9.96
N ALA A 101 12.43 0.95 9.19
CA ALA A 101 11.04 1.36 9.33
C ALA A 101 10.45 0.93 10.69
N ASP A 102 10.75 -0.29 11.15
CA ASP A 102 10.32 -0.79 12.45
C ASP A 102 10.80 0.10 13.60
N ARG A 103 12.07 0.51 13.56
CA ARG A 103 12.64 1.43 14.55
C ARG A 103 12.01 2.83 14.48
N GLU A 104 11.84 3.39 13.27
CA GLU A 104 11.18 4.68 13.08
C GLU A 104 9.75 4.66 13.63
N LEU A 105 9.00 3.60 13.39
CA LEU A 105 7.67 3.41 13.98
C LEU A 105 7.73 3.31 15.50
N ALA A 106 8.67 2.57 16.06
CA ALA A 106 8.84 2.46 17.52
C ALA A 106 9.19 3.81 18.18
N GLU A 107 10.01 4.62 17.54
CA GLU A 107 10.41 5.95 18.01
C GLU A 107 9.25 6.95 18.07
N THR A 108 8.17 6.72 17.30
CA THR A 108 6.96 7.57 17.36
C THR A 108 6.20 7.44 18.68
N GLY A 109 6.37 6.32 19.39
CA GLY A 109 5.60 5.99 20.59
C GLY A 109 4.11 5.70 20.32
N LEU A 110 3.72 5.54 19.06
CA LEU A 110 2.36 5.16 18.68
C LEU A 110 2.04 3.73 19.11
N ARG A 111 0.78 3.47 19.42
CA ARG A 111 0.31 2.13 19.76
C ARG A 111 0.25 1.28 18.51
N ARG A 112 1.00 0.20 18.47
CA ARG A 112 1.04 -0.75 17.36
C ARG A 112 0.21 -2.00 17.69
N GLN A 113 -0.51 -2.50 16.70
CA GLN A 113 -1.32 -3.72 16.80
C GLN A 113 -1.11 -4.56 15.55
N THR A 114 -0.58 -5.75 15.75
CA THR A 114 -0.40 -6.74 14.69
C THR A 114 -1.72 -7.40 14.34
N LEU A 115 -1.97 -7.55 13.04
CA LEU A 115 -3.06 -8.36 12.49
C LEU A 115 -2.52 -9.37 11.50
N THR A 116 -3.00 -10.60 11.60
CA THR A 116 -2.73 -11.65 10.63
C THR A 116 -3.85 -11.74 9.59
N ALA A 117 -3.57 -12.38 8.46
CA ALA A 117 -4.55 -12.51 7.39
C ALA A 117 -5.89 -13.08 7.90
N TRP A 118 -6.98 -12.42 7.51
CA TRP A 118 -8.36 -12.68 7.89
C TRP A 118 -8.79 -12.22 9.30
N GLU A 119 -7.86 -11.68 10.10
CA GLU A 119 -8.25 -11.01 11.33
C GLU A 119 -8.95 -9.69 11.03
N ARG A 120 -9.95 -9.38 11.86
CA ARG A 120 -10.80 -8.20 11.74
C ARG A 120 -10.86 -7.45 13.05
N VAL A 121 -10.84 -6.14 12.97
CA VAL A 121 -11.06 -5.22 14.09
C VAL A 121 -12.08 -4.17 13.73
N GLU A 122 -12.74 -3.64 14.77
CA GLU A 122 -13.63 -2.50 14.65
C GLU A 122 -13.01 -1.30 15.38
N ILE A 123 -12.86 -0.19 14.70
CA ILE A 123 -12.31 1.05 15.27
C ILE A 123 -13.19 2.22 14.81
N ASP A 124 -13.77 2.93 15.75
CA ASP A 124 -14.60 4.13 15.49
C ASP A 124 -15.63 3.93 14.36
N GLY A 125 -16.26 2.76 14.32
CA GLY A 125 -17.24 2.38 13.32
C GLY A 125 -16.66 1.93 11.95
N TRP A 126 -15.34 1.90 11.81
CA TRP A 126 -14.65 1.26 10.69
C TRP A 126 -14.49 -0.23 10.94
N SER A 127 -14.90 -1.05 10.01
CA SER A 127 -14.56 -2.47 9.99
C SER A 127 -13.34 -2.68 9.12
N ILE A 128 -12.26 -3.17 9.71
CA ILE A 128 -10.96 -3.29 9.08
C ILE A 128 -10.54 -4.76 9.15
N THR A 129 -10.32 -5.37 7.99
CA THR A 129 -9.87 -6.76 7.88
C THR A 129 -8.51 -6.82 7.19
N ALA A 130 -7.54 -7.48 7.82
CA ALA A 130 -6.29 -7.83 7.14
C ALA A 130 -6.56 -8.96 6.13
N LEU A 131 -6.11 -8.77 4.90
CA LEU A 131 -6.22 -9.76 3.84
C LEU A 131 -4.86 -10.41 3.57
N PRO A 132 -4.81 -11.65 3.07
CA PRO A 132 -3.57 -12.22 2.57
C PRO A 132 -2.96 -11.35 1.48
N ALA A 133 -1.65 -11.21 1.50
CA ALA A 133 -0.85 -10.59 0.48
C ALA A 133 0.40 -11.42 0.20
N ALA A 134 1.07 -11.17 -0.90
CA ALA A 134 2.30 -11.84 -1.29
C ALA A 134 3.29 -10.77 -1.78
N ASP A 135 4.17 -10.35 -0.91
CA ASP A 135 5.27 -9.46 -1.27
C ASP A 135 6.22 -10.11 -2.27
N GLY A 136 6.60 -9.41 -3.32
CA GLY A 136 7.50 -9.95 -4.35
C GLY A 136 8.88 -10.31 -3.78
N PRO A 137 9.50 -9.48 -2.98
CA PRO A 137 10.67 -9.79 -2.19
C PRO A 137 10.48 -10.86 -1.10
N GLY A 138 9.26 -11.14 -0.65
CA GLY A 138 8.96 -12.18 0.34
C GLY A 138 8.81 -11.68 1.77
N ASP A 139 8.67 -10.38 1.95
CA ASP A 139 8.50 -9.76 3.27
C ASP A 139 7.07 -9.91 3.80
N PRO A 140 6.85 -9.90 5.12
CA PRO A 140 5.52 -9.96 5.71
C PRO A 140 4.65 -8.80 5.23
N GLN A 141 3.54 -9.13 4.59
CA GLN A 141 2.60 -8.15 4.04
C GLN A 141 1.16 -8.58 4.28
N VAL A 142 0.29 -7.59 4.44
CA VAL A 142 -1.17 -7.72 4.37
C VAL A 142 -1.72 -6.69 3.38
N SER A 143 -2.86 -7.02 2.77
CA SER A 143 -3.72 -6.03 2.14
C SER A 143 -4.85 -5.68 3.11
N TRP A 144 -5.54 -4.58 2.89
CA TRP A 144 -6.61 -4.11 3.76
C TRP A 144 -7.96 -4.12 3.06
N LEU A 145 -8.97 -4.68 3.73
CA LEU A 145 -10.38 -4.53 3.39
C LEU A 145 -11.03 -3.64 4.44
N VAL A 146 -11.53 -2.50 4.01
CA VAL A 146 -12.14 -1.50 4.90
C VAL A 146 -13.60 -1.29 4.50
N THR A 147 -14.50 -1.39 5.48
CA THR A 147 -15.93 -1.11 5.26
C THR A 147 -16.46 -0.10 6.27
N ARG A 148 -17.28 0.82 5.79
CA ARG A 148 -18.04 1.78 6.61
C ARG A 148 -19.17 2.40 5.81
N GLY A 149 -20.33 2.65 6.43
CA GLY A 149 -21.43 3.35 5.78
C GLY A 149 -21.98 2.66 4.53
N GLY A 150 -21.78 1.36 4.38
CA GLY A 150 -22.19 0.59 3.20
C GLY A 150 -21.19 0.62 2.04
N ALA A 151 -20.11 1.39 2.13
CA ALA A 151 -19.03 1.38 1.15
C ALA A 151 -17.90 0.41 1.56
N THR A 152 -17.26 -0.19 0.59
CA THR A 152 -16.20 -1.21 0.75
C THR A 152 -15.00 -0.87 -0.12
N VAL A 153 -13.83 -0.74 0.52
CA VAL A 153 -12.56 -0.40 -0.13
C VAL A 153 -11.55 -1.51 0.12
N VAL A 154 -10.80 -1.90 -0.92
CA VAL A 154 -9.60 -2.73 -0.81
C VAL A 154 -8.37 -1.89 -1.12
N HIS A 155 -7.35 -2.01 -0.29
CA HIS A 155 -6.01 -1.50 -0.53
C HIS A 155 -5.03 -2.67 -0.55
N ALA A 156 -4.43 -2.93 -1.70
CA ALA A 156 -3.65 -4.15 -1.89
C ALA A 156 -2.22 -4.08 -1.32
N GLY A 157 -1.69 -2.88 -1.02
CA GLY A 157 -0.25 -2.72 -0.84
C GLY A 157 0.47 -2.93 -2.16
N ASP A 158 1.69 -3.42 -2.15
CA ASP A 158 2.43 -3.76 -3.37
C ASP A 158 2.54 -5.27 -3.64
N THR A 159 1.48 -5.99 -3.30
CA THR A 159 1.38 -7.44 -3.47
C THR A 159 1.50 -7.90 -4.92
N LEU A 160 1.96 -9.13 -5.10
CA LEU A 160 1.81 -9.89 -6.34
C LEU A 160 0.38 -10.39 -6.52
N VAL A 161 0.04 -10.81 -7.75
CA VAL A 161 -1.22 -11.52 -7.99
C VAL A 161 -1.20 -12.88 -7.29
N HIS A 162 -2.33 -13.25 -6.68
CA HIS A 162 -2.48 -14.51 -5.97
C HIS A 162 -3.92 -15.03 -5.98
N GLY A 163 -4.11 -16.28 -5.63
CA GLY A 163 -5.42 -16.96 -5.66
C GLY A 163 -6.40 -16.56 -4.54
N TRP A 164 -6.01 -15.72 -3.60
CA TRP A 164 -6.90 -15.30 -2.50
C TRP A 164 -7.96 -14.28 -2.92
N TRP A 165 -7.84 -13.65 -4.10
CA TRP A 165 -8.78 -12.63 -4.57
C TRP A 165 -10.22 -13.14 -4.70
N TRP A 166 -10.43 -14.41 -5.06
CA TRP A 166 -11.77 -15.04 -5.03
C TRP A 166 -12.33 -15.07 -3.60
N ARG A 167 -11.50 -15.38 -2.62
CA ARG A 167 -11.91 -15.40 -1.21
C ARG A 167 -12.20 -14.02 -0.65
N VAL A 168 -11.50 -13.01 -1.12
CA VAL A 168 -11.78 -11.61 -0.77
C VAL A 168 -13.19 -11.24 -1.22
N ALA A 169 -13.55 -11.55 -2.49
CA ALA A 169 -14.89 -11.31 -3.03
C ALA A 169 -15.99 -12.04 -2.22
N GLU A 170 -15.74 -13.27 -1.79
CA GLU A 170 -16.68 -14.04 -0.96
C GLU A 170 -16.85 -13.45 0.44
N ARG A 171 -15.77 -12.99 1.05
CA ARG A 171 -15.73 -12.51 2.45
C ARG A 171 -16.13 -11.05 2.62
N ALA A 172 -16.01 -10.25 1.59
CA ALA A 172 -16.42 -8.85 1.62
C ALA A 172 -17.92 -8.68 1.96
N GLN A 173 -18.76 -9.72 1.69
CA GLN A 173 -20.21 -9.74 1.95
C GLN A 173 -20.99 -8.57 1.29
N ALA A 174 -20.28 -7.75 0.52
CA ALA A 174 -20.78 -6.60 -0.22
C ALA A 174 -19.95 -6.43 -1.49
N PRO A 175 -20.44 -5.75 -2.52
CA PRO A 175 -19.59 -5.34 -3.64
C PRO A 175 -18.38 -4.54 -3.13
N ILE A 176 -17.21 -4.78 -3.72
CA ILE A 176 -16.05 -3.92 -3.51
C ILE A 176 -16.24 -2.69 -4.40
N ASP A 177 -16.39 -1.52 -3.78
CA ASP A 177 -16.65 -0.29 -4.53
C ASP A 177 -15.38 0.21 -5.20
N VAL A 178 -14.25 0.21 -4.46
CA VAL A 178 -12.94 0.63 -4.97
C VAL A 178 -11.85 -0.35 -4.55
N ALA A 179 -10.97 -0.70 -5.50
CA ALA A 179 -9.73 -1.41 -5.25
C ALA A 179 -8.53 -0.53 -5.65
N PHE A 180 -7.71 -0.15 -4.68
CA PHE A 180 -6.40 0.47 -4.88
C PHE A 180 -5.38 -0.65 -5.11
N LEU A 181 -4.84 -0.73 -6.33
CA LEU A 181 -3.96 -1.81 -6.75
C LEU A 181 -2.64 -1.27 -7.28
N PRO A 182 -1.49 -1.87 -6.91
CA PRO A 182 -0.21 -1.52 -7.50
C PRO A 182 -0.21 -1.95 -8.97
N VAL A 183 0.43 -1.15 -9.82
CA VAL A 183 0.45 -1.42 -11.27
C VAL A 183 1.83 -1.25 -11.89
N ASN A 184 2.86 -0.98 -11.08
CA ASN A 184 4.18 -0.66 -11.60
C ASN A 184 4.94 -1.86 -12.18
N GLY A 185 4.59 -3.09 -11.81
CA GLY A 185 5.21 -4.30 -12.33
C GLY A 185 6.74 -4.34 -12.19
N ALA A 186 7.31 -3.68 -11.19
CA ALA A 186 8.75 -3.46 -11.11
C ALA A 186 9.56 -4.75 -11.03
N HIS A 187 10.60 -4.85 -11.88
CA HIS A 187 11.67 -5.82 -11.72
C HIS A 187 12.72 -5.25 -10.79
N VAL A 188 13.16 -6.06 -9.79
CA VAL A 188 14.12 -5.64 -8.81
C VAL A 188 15.38 -6.51 -8.84
N ASP A 189 16.55 -5.88 -8.70
CA ASP A 189 17.85 -6.54 -8.56
C ASP A 189 18.58 -6.00 -7.33
N PHE A 190 18.05 -6.27 -6.15
CA PHE A 190 18.67 -5.86 -4.91
C PHE A 190 19.97 -6.63 -4.67
N PRO A 191 21.08 -5.94 -4.30
CA PRO A 191 22.39 -6.59 -4.11
C PRO A 191 22.40 -7.70 -3.07
N HIS A 192 21.54 -7.63 -2.07
CA HIS A 192 21.46 -8.59 -0.97
C HIS A 192 20.58 -9.81 -1.26
N ARG A 193 19.81 -9.79 -2.35
CA ARG A 193 18.94 -10.91 -2.76
C ARG A 193 19.57 -11.66 -3.94
N ARG A 194 20.09 -12.86 -3.70
CA ARG A 194 20.73 -13.68 -4.72
C ARG A 194 20.25 -15.13 -4.65
N PRO A 195 19.97 -15.77 -5.80
CA PRO A 195 20.04 -15.17 -7.16
C PRO A 195 19.00 -14.07 -7.37
N ALA A 196 19.26 -13.16 -8.31
CA ALA A 196 18.25 -12.18 -8.72
C ALA A 196 16.99 -12.89 -9.23
N SER A 197 15.84 -12.39 -8.85
CA SER A 197 14.56 -12.94 -9.31
C SER A 197 14.16 -12.35 -10.66
N PRO A 198 13.72 -13.15 -11.63
CA PRO A 198 13.09 -12.64 -12.84
C PRO A 198 11.63 -12.21 -12.61
N LEU A 199 11.10 -12.45 -11.41
CA LEU A 199 9.72 -12.10 -11.06
C LEU A 199 9.60 -10.62 -10.71
N ARG A 200 8.38 -10.11 -10.81
CA ARG A 200 8.05 -8.74 -10.42
C ARG A 200 8.02 -8.58 -8.91
N ALA A 201 8.29 -7.38 -8.44
CA ALA A 201 8.16 -7.04 -7.02
C ALA A 201 6.70 -6.76 -6.61
N ALA A 202 5.91 -6.23 -7.54
CA ALA A 202 4.48 -5.95 -7.35
C ALA A 202 3.72 -6.26 -8.65
N MET A 203 2.38 -6.23 -8.60
CA MET A 203 1.54 -6.45 -9.79
C MET A 203 1.86 -5.45 -10.91
N ASN A 204 1.76 -5.93 -12.14
CA ASN A 204 1.67 -5.09 -13.32
C ASN A 204 0.20 -4.77 -13.68
N ALA A 205 -0.01 -4.06 -14.78
CA ALA A 205 -1.34 -3.67 -15.23
C ALA A 205 -2.28 -4.86 -15.49
N GLU A 206 -1.78 -5.92 -16.15
CA GLU A 206 -2.58 -7.13 -16.45
C GLU A 206 -2.97 -7.87 -15.17
N GLU A 207 -2.05 -8.02 -14.25
CA GLU A 207 -2.26 -8.68 -12.95
C GLU A 207 -3.23 -7.90 -12.07
N ALA A 208 -3.10 -6.56 -12.02
CA ALA A 208 -4.01 -5.69 -11.29
C ALA A 208 -5.43 -5.72 -11.89
N PHE A 209 -5.57 -5.71 -13.21
CA PHE A 209 -6.87 -5.84 -13.87
C PHE A 209 -7.51 -7.21 -13.59
N THR A 210 -6.70 -8.28 -13.61
CA THR A 210 -7.14 -9.62 -13.23
C THR A 210 -7.61 -9.68 -11.78
N ALA A 211 -6.87 -9.07 -10.85
CA ALA A 211 -7.24 -9.02 -9.43
C ALA A 211 -8.55 -8.24 -9.23
N ALA A 212 -8.69 -7.06 -9.83
CA ALA A 212 -9.91 -6.25 -9.76
C ALA A 212 -11.13 -7.00 -10.30
N THR A 213 -10.99 -7.66 -11.45
CA THR A 213 -12.04 -8.47 -12.07
C THR A 213 -12.44 -9.65 -11.19
N THR A 214 -11.46 -10.35 -10.62
CA THR A 214 -11.67 -11.49 -9.73
C THR A 214 -12.40 -11.09 -8.46
N MET A 215 -12.04 -9.96 -7.88
CA MET A 215 -12.71 -9.39 -6.70
C MET A 215 -14.07 -8.75 -7.04
N ARG A 216 -14.40 -8.59 -8.31
CA ARG A 216 -15.59 -7.86 -8.78
C ARG A 216 -15.62 -6.42 -8.27
N ALA A 217 -14.46 -5.79 -8.21
CA ALA A 217 -14.36 -4.38 -7.85
C ALA A 217 -15.04 -3.52 -8.92
N ARG A 218 -15.84 -2.55 -8.48
CA ARG A 218 -16.56 -1.62 -9.37
C ARG A 218 -15.59 -0.64 -10.03
N GLN A 219 -14.60 -0.19 -9.25
CA GLN A 219 -13.57 0.73 -9.71
C GLN A 219 -12.18 0.20 -9.35
N LEU A 220 -11.25 0.25 -10.30
CA LEU A 220 -9.83 0.06 -10.10
C LEU A 220 -9.16 1.42 -10.05
N VAL A 221 -8.46 1.73 -8.96
CA VAL A 221 -7.61 2.90 -8.82
C VAL A 221 -6.15 2.42 -8.83
N PRO A 222 -5.40 2.75 -9.89
CA PRO A 222 -3.99 2.38 -9.96
C PRO A 222 -3.17 3.22 -8.98
N MET A 223 -2.26 2.58 -8.29
CA MET A 223 -1.32 3.21 -7.38
C MET A 223 0.09 2.64 -7.54
N HIS A 224 1.07 3.17 -6.82
CA HIS A 224 2.43 2.66 -6.75
C HIS A 224 3.11 2.62 -8.13
N TYR A 225 3.06 3.73 -8.91
CA TYR A 225 3.65 3.83 -10.26
C TYR A 225 4.14 5.24 -10.59
N GLY A 226 4.89 5.35 -11.69
CA GLY A 226 5.34 6.64 -12.22
C GLY A 226 6.54 7.26 -11.51
N ALA A 227 7.21 6.51 -10.63
CA ALA A 227 8.37 6.98 -9.89
C ALA A 227 9.38 5.85 -9.64
N TYR A 228 10.48 6.19 -8.94
CA TYR A 228 11.50 5.23 -8.48
C TYR A 228 12.19 4.41 -9.59
N HIS A 229 12.33 4.98 -10.80
CA HIS A 229 13.13 4.33 -11.84
C HIS A 229 14.62 4.42 -11.52
N PHE A 230 15.23 3.32 -11.10
CA PHE A 230 16.63 3.23 -10.67
C PHE A 230 17.34 1.96 -11.22
N PRO A 231 17.59 1.91 -12.54
CA PRO A 231 18.21 0.73 -13.15
C PRO A 231 19.67 0.51 -12.71
N PRO A 232 20.11 -0.75 -12.60
CA PRO A 232 19.33 -1.98 -12.82
C PRO A 232 18.51 -2.42 -11.60
N VAL A 233 18.56 -1.68 -10.48
CA VAL A 233 18.07 -2.11 -9.17
C VAL A 233 16.55 -2.15 -9.11
N TYR A 234 15.89 -1.15 -9.72
CA TYR A 234 14.43 -1.04 -9.71
C TYR A 234 13.96 -0.49 -11.07
N VAL A 235 13.25 -1.33 -11.82
CA VAL A 235 12.81 -1.01 -13.18
C VAL A 235 11.30 -1.24 -13.30
N PRO A 236 10.47 -0.19 -13.10
CA PRO A 236 9.02 -0.28 -13.25
C PRO A 236 8.59 -0.25 -14.71
N ASP A 237 7.38 -0.73 -14.97
CA ASP A 237 6.73 -0.59 -16.27
C ASP A 237 6.49 0.91 -16.56
N PRO A 238 6.74 1.36 -17.81
CA PRO A 238 6.79 2.79 -18.09
C PRO A 238 5.43 3.48 -18.21
N ASP A 239 4.38 2.76 -18.61
CA ASP A 239 3.01 3.28 -18.81
C ASP A 239 1.92 2.29 -18.38
N PRO A 240 1.85 1.93 -17.10
CA PRO A 240 0.90 0.91 -16.65
C PRO A 240 -0.57 1.36 -16.79
N VAL A 241 -0.86 2.67 -16.78
CA VAL A 241 -2.23 3.18 -16.98
C VAL A 241 -2.65 3.05 -18.46
N GLY A 242 -1.74 3.30 -19.39
CA GLY A 242 -1.97 3.05 -20.82
C GLY A 242 -2.19 1.56 -21.10
N GLU A 243 -1.43 0.69 -20.43
CA GLU A 243 -1.60 -0.77 -20.51
C GLU A 243 -2.94 -1.23 -19.99
N LEU A 244 -3.40 -0.72 -18.80
CA LEU A 244 -4.74 -1.00 -18.28
C LEU A 244 -5.83 -0.66 -19.30
N ARG A 245 -5.75 0.51 -19.92
CA ARG A 245 -6.72 0.93 -20.95
C ARG A 245 -6.66 0.06 -22.20
N ALA A 246 -5.48 -0.36 -22.61
CA ALA A 246 -5.30 -1.28 -23.73
C ALA A 246 -5.91 -2.66 -23.48
N LEU A 247 -5.95 -3.11 -22.23
CA LEU A 247 -6.62 -4.33 -21.77
C LEU A 247 -8.15 -4.17 -21.68
N GLY A 248 -8.69 -2.98 -21.91
CA GLY A 248 -10.12 -2.69 -21.82
C GLY A 248 -10.60 -2.33 -20.41
N ALA A 249 -9.69 -2.09 -19.48
CA ALA A 249 -10.04 -1.52 -18.18
C ALA A 249 -10.38 -0.03 -18.31
N ASP A 250 -11.27 0.45 -17.43
CA ASP A 250 -11.56 1.87 -17.24
C ASP A 250 -11.09 2.30 -15.85
N PRO A 251 -9.75 2.47 -15.64
CA PRO A 251 -9.24 2.80 -14.33
C PRO A 251 -9.63 4.23 -13.93
N LEU A 252 -10.05 4.41 -12.70
CA LEU A 252 -10.21 5.73 -12.11
C LEU A 252 -8.84 6.27 -11.70
N VAL A 253 -8.40 7.34 -12.31
CA VAL A 253 -7.12 8.02 -12.03
C VAL A 253 -7.41 9.40 -11.44
N PRO A 254 -7.66 9.50 -10.12
CA PRO A 254 -7.95 10.79 -9.48
C PRO A 254 -6.69 11.66 -9.44
N GLY A 255 -6.90 12.98 -9.41
CA GLY A 255 -5.82 13.91 -9.10
C GLY A 255 -5.27 13.67 -7.69
N LEU A 256 -3.98 13.98 -7.48
CA LEU A 256 -3.37 13.90 -6.15
C LEU A 256 -4.15 14.76 -5.15
N GLY A 257 -4.61 14.14 -4.07
CA GLY A 257 -5.41 14.80 -3.02
C GLY A 257 -6.87 15.07 -3.38
N GLU A 258 -7.31 14.69 -4.57
CA GLU A 258 -8.71 14.82 -4.98
C GLU A 258 -9.59 13.80 -4.25
N TRP A 259 -10.61 14.29 -3.55
CA TRP A 259 -11.61 13.45 -2.91
C TRP A 259 -12.65 12.96 -3.92
N PHE A 260 -12.97 11.69 -3.87
CA PHE A 260 -14.07 11.11 -4.63
C PHE A 260 -14.88 10.15 -3.75
N THR A 261 -16.14 9.93 -4.12
CA THR A 261 -17.04 8.97 -3.45
C THR A 261 -17.12 7.71 -4.30
N PRO A 262 -16.81 6.52 -3.75
CA PRO A 262 -16.91 5.24 -4.43
C PRO A 262 -18.32 4.92 -4.97
#